data_5a155f2c8f4db21bc326789d82a9e413
#
_entry.id   5a155f2c8f4db21bc326789d82a9e413
#
_cell.length_a   1.000
_cell.length_b   1.000
_cell.length_c   1.000
_cell.angle_alpha   90.00
_cell.angle_beta   90.00
_cell.angle_gamma   90.00
#
_symmetry.space_group_name_H-M   'P 1'
#
loop_
_entity.id
_entity.type
_entity.pdbx_description
1 polymer ?
#
loop_
_entity_poly.entity_id
_entity_poly.type
_entity_poly.pdbx_seq_one_letter_code
_entity_poly.pdbx_strand_id
1 'polypeptide(L)'
;SLSQSQELRLLMKMVLDDLQSLQYLENFVKEKDSASETGLIAKMVLGPESSEVSQVDFHAAVPSRFFRDIESVREGMDPGLHEIGYRLELDTARDVWQFKRREDFYIDGDLLEGGREQILSESVVKFIVSFRIETETAAGFLEESFEDYVWDTDERTCFENKSNRCLPDAIQLSMSLQGASGEIVS
;
A
#
# COMPACT_ATOMS: atom_id res chain seq x y z
N SER A 1 -20.95 15.58 -9.55
CA SER A 1 -20.31 14.65 -8.58
C SER A 1 -20.27 13.27 -9.18
N LEU A 2 -19.20 12.55 -8.95
CA LEU A 2 -19.09 11.13 -9.31
C LEU A 2 -20.10 10.33 -8.49
N SER A 3 -20.73 9.31 -9.10
CA SER A 3 -21.49 8.34 -8.31
C SER A 3 -20.53 7.55 -7.40
N GLN A 4 -21.00 7.06 -6.26
CA GLN A 4 -20.18 6.25 -5.34
C GLN A 4 -19.53 5.05 -6.02
N SER A 5 -20.26 4.37 -6.90
CA SER A 5 -19.69 3.26 -7.67
C SER A 5 -18.55 3.68 -8.60
N GLN A 6 -18.60 4.90 -9.12
CA GLN A 6 -17.52 5.45 -9.94
C GLN A 6 -16.32 5.83 -9.07
N GLU A 7 -16.57 6.46 -7.91
CA GLU A 7 -15.53 6.78 -6.94
C GLU A 7 -14.81 5.52 -6.46
N LEU A 8 -15.56 4.49 -6.04
CA LEU A 8 -15.00 3.21 -5.63
C LEU A 8 -14.09 2.59 -6.69
N ARG A 9 -14.56 2.53 -7.94
CA ARG A 9 -13.78 1.99 -9.06
C ARG A 9 -12.50 2.76 -9.30
N LEU A 10 -12.54 4.09 -9.21
CA LEU A 10 -11.36 4.93 -9.38
C LEU A 10 -10.35 4.73 -8.26
N LEU A 11 -10.81 4.67 -7.01
CA LEU A 11 -9.94 4.42 -5.86
C LEU A 11 -9.32 3.03 -5.93
N MET A 12 -10.12 1.99 -6.19
CA MET A 12 -9.61 0.62 -6.33
C MET A 12 -8.59 0.52 -7.46
N LYS A 13 -8.90 1.12 -8.61
CA LYS A 13 -7.96 1.14 -9.75
C LYS A 13 -6.65 1.80 -9.38
N MET A 14 -6.69 2.94 -8.70
CA MET A 14 -5.48 3.66 -8.26
C MET A 14 -4.60 2.80 -7.36
N VAL A 15 -5.20 2.19 -6.34
CA VAL A 15 -4.48 1.33 -5.39
C VAL A 15 -3.91 0.10 -6.11
N LEU A 16 -4.69 -0.55 -6.97
CA LEU A 16 -4.24 -1.71 -7.72
C LEU A 16 -3.12 -1.39 -8.71
N ASP A 17 -3.22 -0.28 -9.44
CA ASP A 17 -2.16 0.16 -10.37
C ASP A 17 -0.83 0.39 -9.63
N ASP A 18 -0.88 1.04 -8.45
CA ASP A 18 0.31 1.26 -7.63
C ASP A 18 0.85 -0.08 -7.06
N LEU A 19 -0.01 -0.97 -6.55
CA LEU A 19 0.40 -2.29 -6.04
C LEU A 19 0.94 -3.22 -7.14
N GLN A 20 0.42 -3.15 -8.36
CA GLN A 20 0.95 -3.91 -9.50
C GLN A 20 2.36 -3.46 -9.91
N SER A 21 2.72 -2.25 -9.53
CA SER A 21 4.03 -1.66 -9.78
C SER A 21 5.01 -1.84 -8.63
N LEU A 22 4.66 -2.66 -7.64
CA LEU A 22 5.46 -2.97 -6.46
C LEU A 22 6.85 -3.47 -6.85
N GLN A 23 7.87 -2.95 -6.17
CA GLN A 23 9.26 -3.30 -6.38
C GLN A 23 9.90 -3.76 -5.07
N TYR A 24 10.81 -4.71 -5.18
CA TYR A 24 11.70 -5.12 -4.11
C TYR A 24 13.13 -4.69 -4.44
N LEU A 25 13.74 -3.93 -3.53
CA LEU A 25 15.04 -3.29 -3.79
C LEU A 25 16.16 -4.03 -3.06
N GLU A 26 16.63 -5.12 -3.65
CA GLU A 26 17.69 -5.98 -3.09
C GLU A 26 18.99 -5.23 -2.72
N ASN A 27 19.27 -4.13 -3.41
CA ASN A 27 20.55 -3.41 -3.27
C ASN A 27 20.58 -2.42 -2.11
N PHE A 28 19.45 -2.02 -1.54
CA PHE A 28 19.37 -1.13 -0.39
C PHE A 28 19.70 -1.82 0.94
N VAL A 29 19.60 -3.12 0.99
CA VAL A 29 19.79 -3.93 2.20
C VAL A 29 21.26 -4.19 2.55
N LYS A 30 22.19 -3.85 1.68
CA LYS A 30 23.63 -4.23 1.84
C LYS A 30 24.44 -3.33 2.74
N GLU A 31 23.96 -2.19 3.16
CA GLU A 31 24.63 -1.37 4.16
C GLU A 31 24.11 -1.78 5.56
N LYS A 32 24.89 -2.61 6.21
CA LYS A 32 24.62 -3.34 7.44
C LYS A 32 24.28 -2.52 8.69
N ASP A 33 24.25 -1.20 8.64
CA ASP A 33 24.12 -0.31 9.81
C ASP A 33 22.86 0.59 9.79
N SER A 34 22.03 0.54 8.77
CA SER A 34 20.72 1.16 8.79
C SER A 34 19.65 0.09 8.58
N ALA A 35 18.72 0.00 9.53
CA ALA A 35 17.49 -0.76 9.36
C ALA A 35 16.65 -0.08 8.26
N SER A 36 16.99 -0.30 7.01
CA SER A 36 16.24 0.23 5.88
C SER A 36 15.07 -0.72 5.60
N GLU A 37 13.87 -0.27 5.90
CA GLU A 37 12.65 -0.97 5.52
C GLU A 37 12.52 -0.94 4.00
N THR A 38 12.41 -2.11 3.38
CA THR A 38 12.35 -2.23 1.91
C THR A 38 11.21 -3.12 1.48
N GLY A 39 10.66 -2.85 0.31
CA GLY A 39 9.67 -3.70 -0.35
C GLY A 39 8.24 -3.38 0.06
N LEU A 40 7.65 -4.16 0.94
CA LEU A 40 6.25 -4.07 1.35
C LEU A 40 6.12 -4.27 2.86
N ILE A 41 5.47 -3.32 3.50
CA ILE A 41 5.05 -3.42 4.90
C ILE A 41 3.54 -3.22 4.95
N ALA A 42 2.82 -4.18 5.52
CA ALA A 42 1.38 -4.09 5.72
C ALA A 42 1.02 -4.52 7.13
N LYS A 43 0.14 -3.77 7.76
CA LYS A 43 -0.37 -4.04 9.10
C LYS A 43 -1.86 -3.74 9.21
N MET A 44 -2.50 -4.35 10.19
CA MET A 44 -3.87 -4.01 10.57
C MET A 44 -3.84 -2.91 11.64
N VAL A 45 -4.69 -1.91 11.46
CA VAL A 45 -4.85 -0.78 12.36
C VAL A 45 -6.33 -0.54 12.66
N LEU A 46 -6.61 0.22 13.71
CA LEU A 46 -7.98 0.59 14.06
C LEU A 46 -8.53 1.56 13.01
N GLY A 47 -9.71 1.25 12.52
CA GLY A 47 -10.46 2.03 11.55
C GLY A 47 -11.82 2.50 12.04
N PRO A 48 -12.71 2.91 11.11
CA PRO A 48 -14.07 3.35 11.41
C PRO A 48 -14.83 2.30 12.23
N GLU A 49 -15.68 2.78 13.15
CA GLU A 49 -16.55 1.92 13.98
C GLU A 49 -15.79 0.81 14.75
N SER A 50 -14.53 1.06 15.11
CA SER A 50 -13.64 0.09 15.76
C SER A 50 -13.36 -1.15 14.90
N SER A 51 -13.55 -1.07 13.59
CA SER A 51 -13.16 -2.11 12.66
C SER A 51 -11.65 -2.15 12.48
N GLU A 52 -11.13 -3.28 12.01
CA GLU A 52 -9.74 -3.37 11.57
C GLU A 52 -9.63 -3.03 10.09
N VAL A 53 -8.66 -2.21 9.73
CA VAL A 53 -8.35 -1.80 8.35
C VAL A 53 -6.86 -1.94 8.08
N SER A 54 -6.50 -2.09 6.82
CA SER A 54 -5.10 -2.18 6.42
C SER A 54 -4.42 -0.80 6.39
N GLN A 55 -3.17 -0.78 6.76
CA GLN A 55 -2.20 0.22 6.37
C GLN A 55 -1.12 -0.49 5.56
N VAL A 56 -0.80 0.02 4.38
CA VAL A 56 0.22 -0.57 3.50
C VAL A 56 1.18 0.51 3.02
N ASP A 57 2.47 0.22 3.08
CA ASP A 57 3.55 1.07 2.61
C ASP A 57 4.50 0.20 1.77
N PHE A 58 4.93 0.70 0.61
CA PHE A 58 5.72 -0.09 -0.34
C PHE A 58 6.48 0.79 -1.33
N HIS A 59 7.52 0.21 -1.94
CA HIS A 59 8.20 0.80 -3.07
C HIS A 59 7.46 0.46 -4.37
N ALA A 60 7.23 1.45 -5.22
CA ALA A 60 6.55 1.26 -6.50
C ALA A 60 7.22 2.00 -7.65
N ALA A 61 7.32 1.34 -8.80
CA ALA A 61 7.80 1.95 -10.03
C ALA A 61 6.63 2.65 -10.75
N VAL A 62 6.26 3.83 -10.24
CA VAL A 62 5.16 4.65 -10.77
C VAL A 62 5.63 6.09 -10.98
N PRO A 63 5.07 6.81 -11.96
CA PRO A 63 5.30 8.25 -12.07
C PRO A 63 4.76 8.98 -10.84
N SER A 64 5.50 10.00 -10.36
CA SER A 64 5.05 10.83 -9.25
C SER A 64 3.70 11.51 -9.57
N ARG A 65 2.77 11.44 -8.63
CA ARG A 65 1.49 12.18 -8.73
C ARG A 65 1.62 13.63 -8.29
N PHE A 66 2.73 13.97 -7.60
CA PHE A 66 3.07 15.32 -7.19
C PHE A 66 4.02 16.04 -8.16
N PHE A 67 4.16 15.48 -9.36
CA PHE A 67 5.08 15.91 -10.42
C PHE A 67 5.13 17.44 -10.64
N ARG A 68 4.01 18.14 -10.52
CA ARG A 68 3.93 19.57 -10.82
C ARG A 68 4.51 20.47 -9.71
N ASP A 69 4.70 19.92 -8.51
CA ASP A 69 5.03 20.70 -7.32
C ASP A 69 6.49 20.56 -6.89
N ILE A 70 7.24 19.65 -7.50
CA ILE A 70 8.64 19.39 -7.15
C ILE A 70 9.55 19.94 -8.26
N GLU A 71 10.46 20.85 -7.88
CA GLU A 71 11.32 21.56 -8.82
C GLU A 71 12.25 20.62 -9.59
N SER A 72 12.74 19.57 -8.96
CA SER A 72 13.57 18.53 -9.58
C SER A 72 12.85 17.76 -10.68
N VAL A 73 11.52 17.68 -10.61
CA VAL A 73 10.71 17.02 -11.63
C VAL A 73 10.42 17.93 -12.80
N ARG A 74 10.38 19.27 -12.59
CA ARG A 74 10.33 20.23 -13.69
C ARG A 74 11.56 20.11 -14.58
N GLU A 75 12.67 19.64 -14.04
CA GLU A 75 13.91 19.38 -14.77
C GLU A 75 13.98 17.99 -15.42
N GLY A 76 12.90 17.21 -15.35
CA GLY A 76 12.83 15.86 -15.94
C GLY A 76 13.55 14.78 -15.14
N MET A 77 13.75 14.99 -13.86
CA MET A 77 14.50 14.08 -12.96
C MET A 77 13.60 13.22 -12.06
N ASP A 78 12.38 12.84 -12.52
CA ASP A 78 11.60 11.84 -11.79
C ASP A 78 12.37 10.50 -11.80
N PRO A 79 12.77 9.96 -10.61
CA PRO A 79 13.47 8.68 -10.54
C PRO A 79 12.57 7.51 -11.00
N GLY A 80 11.24 7.72 -11.10
CA GLY A 80 10.28 6.69 -11.49
C GLY A 80 10.11 5.58 -10.46
N LEU A 81 10.70 5.73 -9.27
CA LEU A 81 10.60 4.82 -8.15
C LEU A 81 10.36 5.62 -6.88
N HIS A 82 9.25 5.35 -6.21
CA HIS A 82 8.77 6.12 -5.06
C HIS A 82 8.33 5.20 -3.92
N GLU A 83 8.28 5.76 -2.72
CA GLU A 83 7.61 5.16 -1.58
C GLU A 83 6.15 5.56 -1.60
N ILE A 84 5.27 4.57 -1.60
CA ILE A 84 3.82 4.75 -1.65
C ILE A 84 3.21 4.16 -0.39
N GLY A 85 2.30 4.90 0.23
CA GLY A 85 1.52 4.42 1.36
C GLY A 85 0.02 4.65 1.17
N TYR A 86 -0.80 3.74 1.68
CA TYR A 86 -2.24 3.86 1.74
C TYR A 86 -2.73 3.59 3.15
N ARG A 87 -3.59 4.46 3.68
CA ARG A 87 -4.14 4.32 5.02
C ARG A 87 -5.47 5.06 5.21
N LEU A 88 -6.26 4.58 6.17
CA LEU A 88 -7.37 5.34 6.75
C LEU A 88 -6.90 6.00 8.03
N GLU A 89 -7.12 7.31 8.16
CA GLU A 89 -6.73 8.09 9.31
C GLU A 89 -7.87 9.00 9.76
N LEU A 90 -8.08 9.09 11.06
CA LEU A 90 -9.10 9.97 11.64
C LEU A 90 -8.58 11.41 11.71
N ASP A 91 -9.23 12.32 11.00
CA ASP A 91 -9.11 13.75 11.27
C ASP A 91 -9.86 14.08 12.55
N THR A 92 -9.15 14.17 13.66
CA THR A 92 -9.74 14.38 15.00
C THR A 92 -10.37 15.77 15.16
N ALA A 93 -9.98 16.75 14.35
CA ALA A 93 -10.55 18.08 14.39
C ALA A 93 -11.95 18.13 13.76
N ARG A 94 -12.19 17.29 12.76
CA ARG A 94 -13.45 17.22 12.02
C ARG A 94 -14.28 15.99 12.34
N ASP A 95 -13.72 15.05 13.08
CA ASP A 95 -14.28 13.72 13.37
C ASP A 95 -14.67 12.94 12.08
N VAL A 96 -13.77 12.97 11.10
CA VAL A 96 -13.98 12.35 9.78
C VAL A 96 -12.81 11.46 9.44
N TRP A 97 -13.10 10.23 9.02
CA TRP A 97 -12.09 9.32 8.48
C TRP A 97 -11.69 9.74 7.08
N GLN A 98 -10.40 9.75 6.82
CA GLN A 98 -9.82 10.14 5.54
C GLN A 98 -9.01 8.98 4.97
N PHE A 99 -9.36 8.56 3.76
CA PHE A 99 -8.52 7.64 3.00
C PHE A 99 -7.43 8.44 2.31
N LYS A 100 -6.20 8.17 2.67
CA LYS A 100 -5.03 8.92 2.23
C LYS A 100 -4.08 8.07 1.41
N ARG A 101 -3.45 8.71 0.42
CA ARG A 101 -2.26 8.21 -0.27
C ARG A 101 -1.07 9.07 0.12
N ARG A 102 0.00 8.44 0.55
CA ARG A 102 1.30 9.04 0.80
C ARG A 102 2.21 8.73 -0.39
N GLU A 103 3.06 9.66 -0.73
CA GLU A 103 4.15 9.46 -1.69
C GLU A 103 5.39 10.16 -1.17
N ASP A 104 6.49 9.41 -0.99
CA ASP A 104 7.80 9.99 -0.89
C ASP A 104 8.52 9.89 -2.22
N PHE A 105 9.06 11.02 -2.66
CA PHE A 105 9.71 11.12 -3.96
C PHE A 105 11.07 10.42 -3.97
N TYR A 106 11.75 10.44 -2.83
CA TYR A 106 13.04 9.81 -2.65
C TYR A 106 12.92 8.62 -1.70
N ILE A 107 13.62 7.57 -2.05
CA ILE A 107 13.78 6.41 -1.17
C ILE A 107 14.91 6.72 -0.21
N ASP A 108 14.63 6.75 1.10
CA ASP A 108 15.61 7.11 2.12
C ASP A 108 15.94 5.99 3.11
N GLY A 109 15.14 5.00 3.25
CA GLY A 109 15.34 3.89 4.18
C GLY A 109 14.34 3.85 5.33
N ASP A 110 13.40 4.79 5.39
CA ASP A 110 12.24 4.75 6.28
C ASP A 110 10.96 4.70 5.44
N LEU A 111 10.52 3.49 5.14
CA LEU A 111 9.35 3.26 4.28
C LEU A 111 8.04 3.79 4.90
N LEU A 112 8.00 4.00 6.21
CA LEU A 112 6.76 4.34 6.93
C LEU A 112 6.54 5.84 7.11
N GLU A 113 7.60 6.63 7.03
CA GLU A 113 7.56 8.07 7.32
C GLU A 113 7.87 8.93 6.07
N GLY A 114 7.79 10.23 6.23
CA GLY A 114 8.15 11.19 5.19
C GLY A 114 7.11 11.36 4.08
N GLY A 115 7.52 12.08 3.04
CA GLY A 115 6.74 12.30 1.84
C GLY A 115 5.58 13.27 1.99
N ARG A 116 4.70 13.25 0.99
CA ARG A 116 3.48 14.07 0.92
C ARG A 116 2.24 13.21 0.96
N GLU A 117 1.23 13.68 1.67
CA GLU A 117 -0.07 13.02 1.75
C GLU A 117 -1.11 13.73 0.88
N GLN A 118 -1.97 12.93 0.28
CA GLN A 118 -3.16 13.37 -0.43
C GLN A 118 -4.37 12.66 0.14
N ILE A 119 -5.39 13.43 0.52
CA ILE A 119 -6.70 12.88 0.87
C ILE A 119 -7.38 12.49 -0.44
N LEU A 120 -7.72 11.22 -0.58
CA LEU A 120 -8.39 10.68 -1.75
C LEU A 120 -9.92 10.65 -1.59
N SER A 121 -10.39 10.33 -0.38
CA SER A 121 -11.83 10.22 -0.08
C SER A 121 -12.07 10.34 1.43
N GLU A 122 -13.23 10.84 1.78
CA GLU A 122 -13.80 10.84 3.16
C GLU A 122 -14.97 9.85 3.29
N SER A 123 -15.20 9.05 2.25
CA SER A 123 -16.32 8.09 2.22
C SER A 123 -15.87 6.63 2.42
N VAL A 124 -14.56 6.34 2.41
CA VAL A 124 -14.06 4.99 2.61
C VAL A 124 -14.26 4.55 4.05
N VAL A 125 -14.96 3.44 4.25
CA VAL A 125 -15.21 2.84 5.58
C VAL A 125 -14.54 1.49 5.76
N LYS A 126 -14.10 0.88 4.67
CA LYS A 126 -13.35 -0.38 4.69
C LYS A 126 -12.23 -0.33 3.66
N PHE A 127 -11.04 -0.68 4.10
CA PHE A 127 -9.87 -0.88 3.26
C PHE A 127 -9.08 -2.07 3.79
N ILE A 128 -9.11 -3.18 3.09
CA ILE A 128 -8.45 -4.42 3.48
C ILE A 128 -7.58 -4.91 2.33
N VAL A 129 -6.32 -5.15 2.63
CA VAL A 129 -5.37 -5.80 1.74
C VAL A 129 -4.98 -7.13 2.35
N SER A 130 -5.11 -8.20 1.59
CA SER A 130 -4.70 -9.53 2.00
C SER A 130 -3.73 -10.13 1.00
N PHE A 131 -2.90 -11.02 1.48
CA PHE A 131 -1.76 -11.56 0.76
C PHE A 131 -1.86 -13.07 0.64
N ARG A 132 -1.37 -13.61 -0.47
CA ARG A 132 -1.26 -15.04 -0.70
C ARG A 132 0.18 -15.41 -1.03
N ILE A 133 0.64 -16.50 -0.42
CA ILE A 133 1.83 -17.22 -0.83
C ILE A 133 1.35 -18.55 -1.42
N GLU A 134 1.78 -18.87 -2.63
CA GLU A 134 1.55 -20.16 -3.22
C GLU A 134 2.51 -21.18 -2.61
N THR A 135 1.97 -22.16 -1.90
CA THR A 135 2.73 -23.29 -1.36
C THR A 135 2.37 -24.56 -2.13
N GLU A 136 3.38 -25.20 -2.70
CA GLU A 136 3.19 -26.52 -3.29
C GLU A 136 3.12 -27.56 -2.16
N THR A 137 1.96 -28.22 -2.05
CA THR A 137 1.81 -29.32 -1.10
C THR A 137 2.63 -30.54 -1.56
N ALA A 138 2.96 -31.46 -0.63
CA ALA A 138 3.66 -32.70 -0.95
C ALA A 138 2.91 -33.60 -1.99
N ALA A 139 1.62 -33.31 -2.25
CA ALA A 139 0.79 -33.98 -3.25
C ALA A 139 0.73 -33.22 -4.59
N GLY A 140 1.49 -32.11 -4.75
CA GLY A 140 1.53 -31.30 -5.97
C GLY A 140 0.31 -30.41 -6.19
N PHE A 141 -0.51 -30.19 -5.16
CA PHE A 141 -1.62 -29.23 -5.21
C PHE A 141 -1.16 -27.87 -4.70
N LEU A 142 -1.59 -26.80 -5.37
CA LEU A 142 -1.42 -25.43 -4.88
C LEU A 142 -2.48 -25.19 -3.79
N GLU A 143 -2.02 -24.87 -2.59
CA GLU A 143 -2.91 -24.43 -1.52
C GLU A 143 -3.02 -22.91 -1.59
N GLU A 144 -4.22 -22.40 -1.85
CA GLU A 144 -4.52 -20.98 -1.99
C GLU A 144 -5.28 -20.48 -0.76
N SER A 145 -4.64 -19.66 0.07
CA SER A 145 -5.35 -18.93 1.13
C SER A 145 -4.95 -17.45 1.13
N PHE A 146 -5.95 -16.55 1.17
CA PHE A 146 -5.76 -15.11 1.40
C PHE A 146 -6.00 -14.78 2.87
N GLU A 147 -5.30 -15.46 3.77
CA GLU A 147 -5.50 -15.33 5.21
C GLU A 147 -4.47 -14.41 5.87
N ASP A 148 -3.40 -14.05 5.14
CA ASP A 148 -2.40 -13.14 5.65
C ASP A 148 -2.78 -11.68 5.38
N TYR A 149 -3.02 -10.92 6.45
CA TYR A 149 -3.32 -9.49 6.42
C TYR A 149 -2.13 -8.63 6.84
N VAL A 150 -1.05 -9.26 7.30
CA VAL A 150 0.18 -8.62 7.73
C VAL A 150 1.31 -9.09 6.84
N TRP A 151 2.13 -8.15 6.41
CA TRP A 151 3.31 -8.45 5.61
C TRP A 151 4.46 -7.55 6.05
N ASP A 152 5.63 -8.13 6.25
CA ASP A 152 6.85 -7.38 6.48
C ASP A 152 7.97 -8.07 5.69
N THR A 153 8.44 -7.40 4.66
CA THR A 153 9.50 -7.93 3.79
C THR A 153 10.82 -8.09 4.54
N ASP A 154 11.10 -7.22 5.50
CA ASP A 154 12.37 -7.25 6.25
C ASP A 154 12.41 -8.40 7.27
N GLU A 155 11.28 -8.80 7.84
CA GLU A 155 11.16 -9.95 8.74
C GLU A 155 11.25 -11.29 7.99
N ARG A 156 10.98 -11.27 6.69
CA ARG A 156 11.09 -12.46 5.86
C ARG A 156 12.53 -12.64 5.45
N THR A 157 13.17 -13.72 5.91
CA THR A 157 14.56 -14.09 5.62
C THR A 157 14.78 -14.38 4.12
N CYS A 158 14.44 -13.42 3.28
CA CYS A 158 14.52 -13.50 1.82
C CYS A 158 15.93 -13.76 1.33
N PHE A 159 16.92 -13.31 2.10
CA PHE A 159 18.33 -13.38 1.75
C PHE A 159 18.99 -14.71 2.10
N GLU A 160 18.56 -15.35 3.18
CA GLU A 160 19.20 -16.56 3.70
C GLU A 160 18.79 -17.82 2.94
N ASN A 161 17.59 -17.86 2.39
CA ASN A 161 17.02 -19.10 1.85
C ASN A 161 16.94 -19.18 0.32
N LYS A 162 17.44 -18.19 -0.44
CA LYS A 162 17.32 -18.15 -1.91
C LYS A 162 15.87 -18.34 -2.42
N SER A 163 14.88 -18.22 -1.56
CA SER A 163 13.50 -18.27 -1.99
C SER A 163 13.10 -16.85 -2.44
N ASN A 164 12.63 -16.71 -3.66
CA ASN A 164 12.15 -15.45 -4.24
C ASN A 164 10.84 -14.92 -3.57
N ARG A 165 10.62 -15.21 -2.29
CA ARG A 165 9.34 -14.96 -1.61
C ARG A 165 9.35 -13.76 -0.69
N CYS A 166 10.10 -12.72 -1.04
CA CYS A 166 10.09 -11.45 -0.31
C CYS A 166 8.80 -10.67 -0.54
N LEU A 167 8.19 -10.87 -1.70
CA LEU A 167 6.89 -10.32 -2.04
C LEU A 167 5.83 -11.43 -2.09
N PRO A 168 4.55 -11.09 -1.88
CA PRO A 168 3.46 -12.05 -2.03
C PRO A 168 3.28 -12.46 -3.50
N ASP A 169 2.81 -13.68 -3.73
CA ASP A 169 2.47 -14.17 -5.07
C ASP A 169 1.20 -13.52 -5.61
N ALA A 170 0.28 -13.15 -4.71
CA ALA A 170 -0.92 -12.41 -5.07
C ALA A 170 -1.36 -11.48 -3.93
N ILE A 171 -2.02 -10.39 -4.31
CA ILE A 171 -2.60 -9.39 -3.41
C ILE A 171 -4.08 -9.25 -3.75
N GLN A 172 -4.92 -9.33 -2.72
CA GLN A 172 -6.36 -9.08 -2.84
C GLN A 172 -6.71 -7.77 -2.14
N LEU A 173 -7.49 -6.93 -2.80
CA LEU A 173 -8.01 -5.68 -2.27
C LEU A 173 -9.52 -5.77 -2.07
N SER A 174 -9.97 -5.37 -0.88
CA SER A 174 -11.38 -5.16 -0.55
C SER A 174 -11.58 -3.74 -0.04
N MET A 175 -12.51 -3.01 -0.63
CA MET A 175 -12.82 -1.63 -0.27
C MET A 175 -14.32 -1.40 -0.27
N SER A 176 -14.80 -0.58 0.68
CA SER A 176 -16.21 -0.18 0.73
C SER A 176 -16.31 1.33 1.01
N LEU A 177 -17.28 1.96 0.37
CA LEU A 177 -17.65 3.35 0.60
C LEU A 177 -18.99 3.43 1.30
N GLN A 178 -19.15 4.40 2.16
CA GLN A 178 -20.44 4.77 2.76
C GLN A 178 -20.94 6.08 2.16
N GLY A 179 -22.16 6.10 1.67
CA GLY A 179 -22.80 7.27 1.13
C GLY A 179 -23.39 8.19 2.18
N ALA A 180 -23.81 9.38 1.73
CA ALA A 180 -24.43 10.38 2.60
C ALA A 180 -25.73 9.90 3.27
N SER A 181 -26.44 8.96 2.65
CA SER A 181 -27.66 8.32 3.19
C SER A 181 -27.37 7.05 3.99
N GLY A 182 -26.09 6.69 4.17
CA GLY A 182 -25.67 5.53 4.95
C GLY A 182 -25.62 4.22 4.17
N GLU A 183 -25.91 4.23 2.87
CA GLU A 183 -25.74 3.07 2.00
C GLU A 183 -24.26 2.71 1.86
N ILE A 184 -23.96 1.41 1.79
CA ILE A 184 -22.58 0.89 1.59
C ILE A 184 -22.48 0.31 0.19
N VAL A 185 -21.42 0.72 -0.53
CA VAL A 185 -21.02 0.18 -1.83
C VAL A 185 -19.67 -0.53 -1.68
N SER A 186 -19.59 -1.78 -2.17
CA SER A 186 -18.40 -2.64 -2.07
C SER A 186 -18.05 -3.22 -3.42
#